data_14a2ea9a621a4fa9fddf0ccec136273c
#
_entry.id   14a2ea9a621a4fa9fddf0ccec136273c
#
_cell.length_a   1.000
_cell.length_b   1.000
_cell.length_c   1.000
_cell.angle_alpha   90.00
_cell.angle_beta   90.00
_cell.angle_gamma   90.00
#
_symmetry.space_group_name_H-M   'P 1'
#
loop_
_entity.id
_entity.type
_entity.pdbx_description
1 polymer ?
#
loop_
_entity_poly.entity_id
_entity_poly.type
_entity_poly.pdbx_seq_one_letter_code
_entity_poly.pdbx_strand_id
1 'polypeptide(L)'
;MTKISYNSKLSEKIIIDKFFKKLNLNKIGTFNFENDASYLNISSKYKTVVTTDTIVENIDFFSNDPPESIAQKILCINLSDISAMGAIPKTYTLNISINSKITYDWLKKFTYKLNKLQKKFNIYLLGGDISYSNEISLT
;
A
#
# COMPACT_ATOMS: atom_id res chain seq x y z
N MET A 1 20.23 7.27 23.73
CA MET A 1 19.46 6.58 22.65
C MET A 1 18.28 5.88 23.33
N THR A 2 17.11 6.48 23.29
CA THR A 2 15.89 5.95 23.92
C THR A 2 15.35 4.83 23.02
N LYS A 3 15.33 3.59 23.51
CA LYS A 3 14.68 2.47 22.84
C LYS A 3 13.19 2.81 22.68
N ILE A 4 12.73 2.98 21.45
CA ILE A 4 11.31 3.08 21.14
C ILE A 4 10.69 1.73 21.53
N SER A 5 9.87 1.69 22.59
CA SER A 5 9.10 0.50 22.94
C SER A 5 7.99 0.32 21.91
N TYR A 6 8.23 -0.53 20.93
CA TYR A 6 7.19 -0.93 19.98
C TYR A 6 6.06 -1.63 20.73
N ASN A 7 4.86 -1.09 20.58
CA ASN A 7 3.67 -1.65 21.18
C ASN A 7 3.46 -3.07 20.61
N SER A 8 3.63 -4.11 21.40
CA SER A 8 3.64 -5.53 21.01
C SER A 8 2.35 -6.01 20.30
N LYS A 9 1.35 -5.14 20.19
CA LYS A 9 0.06 -5.44 19.54
C LYS A 9 0.03 -5.26 18.03
N LEU A 10 1.02 -4.60 17.42
CA LEU A 10 1.08 -4.30 15.98
C LEU A 10 2.41 -4.73 15.37
N SER A 11 2.76 -6.02 15.49
CA SER A 11 3.89 -6.56 14.72
C SER A 11 3.55 -6.58 13.23
N GLU A 12 4.56 -6.46 12.37
CA GLU A 12 4.43 -6.51 10.92
C GLU A 12 3.53 -7.66 10.45
N LYS A 13 3.79 -8.87 10.93
CA LYS A 13 2.99 -10.06 10.61
C LYS A 13 1.51 -9.87 10.93
N ILE A 14 1.19 -9.30 12.10
CA ILE A 14 -0.21 -9.02 12.48
C ILE A 14 -0.82 -7.98 11.55
N ILE A 15 -0.06 -6.96 11.16
CA ILE A 15 -0.53 -5.94 10.23
C ILE A 15 -0.82 -6.56 8.86
N ILE A 16 0.08 -7.34 8.32
CA ILE A 16 -0.09 -8.03 7.04
C ILE A 16 -1.32 -8.93 7.08
N ASP A 17 -1.41 -9.84 8.04
CA ASP A 17 -2.49 -10.83 8.11
C ASP A 17 -3.88 -10.20 8.29
N LYS A 18 -3.98 -9.18 9.15
CA LYS A 18 -5.29 -8.59 9.49
C LYS A 18 -5.78 -7.54 8.48
N PHE A 19 -4.88 -6.77 7.89
CA PHE A 19 -5.25 -5.60 7.10
C PHE A 19 -4.93 -5.74 5.62
N PHE A 20 -3.76 -6.25 5.26
CA PHE A 20 -3.29 -6.25 3.87
C PHE A 20 -3.59 -7.54 3.12
N LYS A 21 -3.60 -8.69 3.77
CA LYS A 21 -3.78 -9.99 3.12
C LYS A 21 -5.01 -10.07 2.20
N LYS A 22 -6.11 -9.48 2.62
CA LYS A 22 -7.36 -9.42 1.82
C LYS A 22 -7.26 -8.58 0.53
N LEU A 23 -6.25 -7.69 0.45
CA LEU A 23 -6.06 -6.81 -0.71
C LEU A 23 -5.39 -7.52 -1.89
N ASN A 24 -4.83 -8.72 -1.70
CA ASN A 24 -4.25 -9.51 -2.78
C ASN A 24 -5.29 -10.19 -3.68
N LEU A 25 -6.56 -10.21 -3.27
CA LEU A 25 -7.69 -10.83 -3.96
C LEU A 25 -7.43 -12.29 -4.36
N ASN A 26 -6.62 -13.02 -3.59
CA ASN A 26 -6.20 -14.41 -3.85
C ASN A 26 -5.56 -14.62 -5.24
N LYS A 27 -4.87 -13.62 -5.77
CA LYS A 27 -4.15 -13.75 -7.05
C LYS A 27 -2.92 -14.63 -6.89
N ILE A 28 -2.73 -15.58 -7.80
CA ILE A 28 -1.69 -16.62 -7.70
C ILE A 28 -0.28 -16.05 -7.48
N GLY A 29 0.09 -15.01 -8.22
CA GLY A 29 1.41 -14.38 -8.12
C GLY A 29 1.71 -13.66 -6.80
N THR A 30 0.72 -13.48 -5.92
CA THR A 30 0.89 -12.81 -4.63
C THR A 30 1.34 -13.76 -3.52
N PHE A 31 1.19 -15.06 -3.70
CA PHE A 31 1.48 -16.10 -2.69
C PHE A 31 0.89 -15.81 -1.30
N ASN A 32 -0.23 -15.07 -1.23
CA ASN A 32 -0.83 -14.60 0.02
C ASN A 32 0.11 -13.76 0.91
N PHE A 33 1.15 -13.16 0.33
CA PHE A 33 2.21 -12.42 1.04
C PHE A 33 3.02 -13.32 2.01
N GLU A 34 3.20 -14.59 1.67
CA GLU A 34 3.94 -15.56 2.47
C GLU A 34 5.33 -15.87 1.88
N ASN A 35 5.65 -15.29 0.71
CA ASN A 35 6.95 -15.40 0.04
C ASN A 35 7.65 -14.04 -0.01
N ASP A 36 8.98 -14.07 -0.18
CA ASP A 36 9.82 -12.87 -0.26
C ASP A 36 9.59 -12.03 -1.53
N ALA A 37 8.95 -12.59 -2.55
CA ALA A 37 8.67 -11.90 -3.80
C ALA A 37 7.35 -12.36 -4.43
N SER A 38 6.83 -11.51 -5.31
CA SER A 38 5.64 -11.78 -6.12
C SER A 38 5.98 -11.78 -7.60
N TYR A 39 5.16 -12.40 -8.43
CA TYR A 39 5.34 -12.36 -9.88
C TYR A 39 4.09 -11.93 -10.63
N LEU A 40 4.30 -11.41 -11.84
CA LEU A 40 3.25 -11.09 -12.80
C LEU A 40 3.53 -11.82 -14.12
N ASN A 41 2.51 -12.47 -14.66
CA ASN A 41 2.55 -12.95 -16.04
C ASN A 41 2.23 -11.78 -16.98
N ILE A 42 3.23 -11.32 -17.72
CA ILE A 42 3.11 -10.20 -18.64
C ILE A 42 3.02 -10.74 -20.07
N SER A 43 2.01 -10.31 -20.82
CA SER A 43 1.87 -10.68 -22.23
C SER A 43 2.96 -10.03 -23.09
N SER A 44 3.61 -10.78 -23.96
CA SER A 44 4.59 -10.27 -24.92
C SER A 44 3.99 -9.33 -25.99
N LYS A 45 2.65 -9.27 -26.09
CA LYS A 45 1.94 -8.40 -27.03
C LYS A 45 1.87 -6.93 -26.60
N TYR A 46 2.14 -6.63 -25.33
CA TYR A 46 1.98 -5.29 -24.77
C TYR A 46 3.26 -4.83 -24.08
N LYS A 47 3.47 -3.53 -24.06
CA LYS A 47 4.50 -2.91 -23.20
C LYS A 47 3.97 -2.80 -21.78
N THR A 48 4.86 -3.02 -20.81
CA THR A 48 4.56 -2.77 -19.39
C THR A 48 4.96 -1.35 -19.06
N VAL A 49 4.04 -0.60 -18.47
CA VAL A 49 4.29 0.72 -17.90
C VAL A 49 4.34 0.58 -16.38
N VAL A 50 5.35 1.18 -15.77
CA VAL A 50 5.55 1.20 -14.31
C VAL A 50 5.73 2.65 -13.90
N THR A 51 5.09 3.04 -12.81
CA THR A 51 5.28 4.34 -12.15
C THR A 51 5.43 4.11 -10.66
N THR A 52 6.01 5.08 -9.96
CA THR A 52 6.14 5.07 -8.50
C THR A 52 6.22 6.50 -7.99
N ASP A 53 5.38 6.80 -7.02
CA ASP A 53 5.37 8.06 -6.27
C ASP A 53 5.42 7.77 -4.78
N THR A 54 5.96 8.71 -4.04
CA THR A 54 6.01 8.68 -2.56
C THR A 54 5.27 9.87 -2.00
N ILE A 55 4.52 9.65 -0.94
CA ILE A 55 3.95 10.72 -0.10
C ILE A 55 4.48 10.61 1.32
N VAL A 56 4.78 11.76 1.93
CA VAL A 56 5.41 11.88 3.26
C VAL A 56 4.57 12.74 4.17
N GLU A 57 4.44 12.31 5.43
CA GLU A 57 3.77 13.07 6.51
C GLU A 57 4.42 14.46 6.67
N ASN A 58 3.59 15.48 6.86
CA ASN A 58 3.95 16.90 6.96
C ASN A 58 4.54 17.56 5.69
N ILE A 59 4.62 16.81 4.59
CA ILE A 59 5.01 17.32 3.27
C ILE A 59 3.81 17.22 2.32
N ASP A 60 3.30 16.01 2.15
CA ASP A 60 2.25 15.71 1.19
C ASP A 60 0.87 15.53 1.84
N PHE A 61 0.83 15.23 3.13
CA PHE A 61 -0.39 15.12 3.94
C PHE A 61 -0.08 15.46 5.41
N PHE A 62 -1.11 15.81 6.17
CA PHE A 62 -0.97 16.13 7.59
C PHE A 62 -1.24 14.91 8.48
N SER A 63 -0.64 14.89 9.68
CA SER A 63 -0.81 13.82 10.69
C SER A 63 -2.27 13.54 11.07
N ASN A 64 -3.15 14.55 10.94
CA ASN A 64 -4.57 14.49 11.27
C ASN A 64 -5.48 14.26 10.05
N ASP A 65 -4.91 14.09 8.87
CA ASP A 65 -5.70 13.75 7.69
C ASP A 65 -6.36 12.37 7.86
N PRO A 66 -7.60 12.20 7.39
CA PRO A 66 -8.27 10.91 7.46
C PRO A 66 -7.46 9.82 6.72
N PRO A 67 -7.27 8.64 7.31
CA PRO A 67 -6.55 7.53 6.67
C PRO A 67 -7.08 7.17 5.28
N GLU A 68 -8.39 7.34 5.09
CA GLU A 68 -9.05 7.11 3.80
C GLU A 68 -8.58 8.12 2.73
N SER A 69 -8.34 9.36 3.11
CA SER A 69 -7.83 10.40 2.20
C SER A 69 -6.40 10.11 1.80
N ILE A 70 -5.56 9.69 2.75
CA ILE A 70 -4.17 9.30 2.51
C ILE A 70 -4.11 8.09 1.56
N ALA A 71 -4.93 7.05 1.81
CA ALA A 71 -5.04 5.89 0.93
C ALA A 71 -5.47 6.26 -0.49
N GLN A 72 -6.42 7.19 -0.60
CA GLN A 72 -6.86 7.68 -1.91
C GLN A 72 -5.75 8.47 -2.61
N LYS A 73 -5.06 9.35 -1.90
CA LYS A 73 -4.00 10.19 -2.48
C LYS A 73 -2.91 9.32 -3.07
N ILE A 74 -2.29 8.44 -2.27
CA ILE A 74 -1.16 7.62 -2.73
C ILE A 74 -1.52 6.75 -3.93
N LEU A 75 -2.70 6.15 -3.95
CA LEU A 75 -3.10 5.32 -5.08
C LEU A 75 -3.46 6.15 -6.32
N CYS A 76 -4.17 7.27 -6.15
CA CYS A 76 -4.66 8.05 -7.28
C CYS A 76 -3.57 8.85 -7.98
N ILE A 77 -2.51 9.31 -7.32
CA ILE A 77 -1.38 9.98 -8.00
C ILE A 77 -0.72 9.01 -8.98
N ASN A 78 -0.39 7.79 -8.54
CA ASN A 78 0.17 6.75 -9.40
C ASN A 78 -0.79 6.35 -10.54
N LEU A 79 -2.09 6.22 -10.27
CA LEU A 79 -3.09 5.94 -11.31
C LEU A 79 -3.21 7.08 -12.33
N SER A 80 -2.98 8.31 -11.90
CA SER A 80 -2.92 9.48 -12.81
C SER A 80 -1.80 9.33 -13.84
N ASP A 81 -0.60 8.93 -13.39
CA ASP A 81 0.54 8.71 -14.29
C ASP A 81 0.32 7.56 -15.25
N ILE A 82 -0.22 6.44 -14.76
CA ILE A 82 -0.61 5.32 -15.63
C ILE A 82 -1.61 5.79 -16.70
N SER A 83 -2.58 6.63 -16.30
CA SER A 83 -3.57 7.19 -17.23
C SER A 83 -2.94 8.14 -18.25
N ALA A 84 -2.01 9.01 -17.80
CA ALA A 84 -1.29 9.93 -18.69
C ALA A 84 -0.48 9.19 -19.76
N MET A 85 0.01 7.98 -19.43
CA MET A 85 0.69 7.09 -20.38
C MET A 85 -0.26 6.28 -21.27
N GLY A 86 -1.58 6.46 -21.16
CA GLY A 86 -2.58 5.69 -21.89
C GLY A 86 -2.60 4.20 -21.52
N ALA A 87 -2.09 3.84 -20.35
CA ALA A 87 -2.00 2.46 -19.91
C ALA A 87 -3.19 2.05 -19.02
N ILE A 88 -3.46 0.74 -18.96
CA ILE A 88 -4.51 0.16 -18.12
C ILE A 88 -3.86 -0.37 -16.85
N PRO A 89 -4.24 0.15 -15.66
CA PRO A 89 -3.68 -0.32 -14.41
C PRO A 89 -4.03 -1.80 -14.18
N LYS A 90 -3.12 -2.56 -13.59
CA LYS A 90 -3.31 -3.99 -13.30
C LYS A 90 -3.10 -4.32 -11.84
N THR A 91 -2.03 -3.81 -11.27
CA THR A 91 -1.63 -4.12 -9.91
C THR A 91 -0.74 -3.01 -9.36
N TYR A 92 -0.53 -3.02 -8.04
CA TYR A 92 0.39 -2.12 -7.37
C TYR A 92 1.13 -2.83 -6.23
N THR A 93 2.28 -2.31 -5.86
CA THR A 93 2.96 -2.61 -4.60
C THR A 93 2.75 -1.45 -3.63
N LEU A 94 2.88 -1.68 -2.34
CA LEU A 94 2.77 -0.63 -1.34
C LEU A 94 3.82 -0.83 -0.25
N ASN A 95 4.79 0.06 -0.20
CA ASN A 95 5.72 0.17 0.91
C ASN A 95 5.20 1.24 1.87
N ILE A 96 5.17 0.92 3.16
CA ILE A 96 4.68 1.84 4.18
C ILE A 96 5.64 1.87 5.37
N SER A 97 6.18 3.05 5.65
CA SER A 97 6.89 3.32 6.90
C SER A 97 5.90 3.89 7.91
N ILE A 98 5.75 3.22 9.04
CA ILE A 98 4.79 3.57 10.10
C ILE A 98 5.50 4.02 11.36
N ASN A 99 4.82 4.85 12.15
CA ASN A 99 5.26 5.31 13.46
C ASN A 99 4.28 4.92 14.57
N SER A 100 4.55 5.34 15.78
CA SER A 100 3.70 5.04 16.96
C SER A 100 2.29 5.64 16.91
N LYS A 101 2.01 6.56 16.01
CA LYS A 101 0.69 7.17 15.82
C LYS A 101 -0.27 6.27 15.04
N ILE A 102 0.26 5.29 14.29
CA ILE A 102 -0.56 4.35 13.51
C ILE A 102 -1.26 3.37 14.45
N THR A 103 -2.57 3.46 14.47
CA THR A 103 -3.43 2.62 15.29
C THR A 103 -4.12 1.52 14.47
N TYR A 104 -4.73 0.57 15.16
CA TYR A 104 -5.58 -0.44 14.53
C TYR A 104 -6.71 0.19 13.71
N ASP A 105 -7.38 1.23 14.24
CA ASP A 105 -8.46 1.93 13.56
C ASP A 105 -7.95 2.68 12.32
N TRP A 106 -6.78 3.29 12.41
CA TRP A 106 -6.12 3.91 11.27
C TRP A 106 -5.91 2.90 10.13
N LEU A 107 -5.28 1.77 10.41
CA LEU A 107 -5.02 0.70 9.42
C LEU A 107 -6.32 0.14 8.84
N LYS A 108 -7.34 -0.05 9.67
CA LYS A 108 -8.66 -0.50 9.23
C LYS A 108 -9.29 0.46 8.21
N LYS A 109 -9.28 1.75 8.49
CA LYS A 109 -9.82 2.80 7.60
C LYS A 109 -9.00 2.92 6.31
N PHE A 110 -7.68 2.94 6.43
CA PHE A 110 -6.76 3.01 5.30
C PHE A 110 -6.97 1.84 4.33
N THR A 111 -6.90 0.61 4.82
CA THR A 111 -7.06 -0.60 3.97
C THR A 111 -8.50 -0.79 3.47
N TYR A 112 -9.51 -0.33 4.21
CA TYR A 112 -10.89 -0.30 3.72
C TYR A 112 -11.03 0.59 2.47
N LYS A 113 -10.40 1.77 2.50
CA LYS A 113 -10.41 2.67 1.34
C LYS A 113 -9.65 2.07 0.16
N LEU A 114 -8.46 1.50 0.38
CA LEU A 114 -7.73 0.79 -0.68
C LEU A 114 -8.59 -0.29 -1.32
N ASN A 115 -9.28 -1.10 -0.52
CA ASN A 115 -10.16 -2.16 -1.05
C ASN A 115 -11.30 -1.60 -1.93
N LYS A 116 -11.88 -0.46 -1.57
CA LYS A 116 -12.88 0.22 -2.42
C LYS A 116 -12.28 0.67 -3.75
N LEU A 117 -11.09 1.26 -3.71
CA LEU A 117 -10.40 1.75 -4.91
C LEU A 117 -9.96 0.59 -5.81
N GLN A 118 -9.45 -0.50 -5.23
CA GLN A 118 -9.11 -1.72 -5.98
C GLN A 118 -10.29 -2.25 -6.78
N LYS A 119 -11.48 -2.31 -6.17
CA LYS A 119 -12.70 -2.73 -6.86
C LYS A 119 -13.09 -1.76 -7.98
N LYS A 120 -12.99 -0.44 -7.70
CA LYS A 120 -13.32 0.60 -8.69
C LYS A 120 -12.43 0.53 -9.93
N PHE A 121 -11.14 0.32 -9.75
CA PHE A 121 -10.15 0.34 -10.82
C PHE A 121 -9.76 -1.06 -11.34
N ASN A 122 -10.35 -2.11 -10.79
CA ASN A 122 -10.07 -3.51 -11.12
C ASN A 122 -8.58 -3.86 -11.00
N ILE A 123 -7.96 -3.46 -9.90
CA ILE A 123 -6.55 -3.70 -9.55
C ILE A 123 -6.45 -4.47 -8.24
N TYR A 124 -5.25 -4.92 -7.89
CA TYR A 124 -5.00 -5.59 -6.62
C TYR A 124 -3.59 -5.31 -6.09
N LEU A 125 -3.42 -5.48 -4.78
CA LEU A 125 -2.11 -5.38 -4.14
C LEU A 125 -1.30 -6.63 -4.46
N LEU A 126 -0.14 -6.44 -5.09
CA LEU A 126 0.78 -7.53 -5.47
C LEU A 126 1.72 -7.90 -4.33
N GLY A 127 2.20 -6.92 -3.59
CA GLY A 127 3.15 -7.05 -2.49
C GLY A 127 3.53 -5.70 -1.92
N GLY A 128 4.56 -5.68 -1.09
CA GLY A 128 5.07 -4.44 -0.48
C GLY A 128 5.90 -4.72 0.74
N ASP A 129 6.17 -3.69 1.52
CA ASP A 129 6.96 -3.76 2.74
C ASP A 129 6.35 -2.90 3.85
N ILE A 130 6.61 -3.27 5.10
CA ILE A 130 6.26 -2.48 6.28
C ILE A 130 7.51 -2.24 7.10
N SER A 131 7.91 -0.99 7.18
CA SER A 131 9.04 -0.54 8.00
C SER A 131 8.59 0.41 9.11
N TYR A 132 9.49 0.75 9.99
CA TYR A 132 9.22 1.65 11.12
C TYR A 132 10.13 2.88 11.03
N SER A 133 9.53 4.06 11.18
CA SER A 133 10.23 5.34 11.14
C SER A 133 9.62 6.36 12.11
N ASN A 134 10.17 7.55 12.17
CA ASN A 134 9.60 8.64 12.97
C ASN A 134 8.42 9.32 12.25
N GLU A 135 8.40 9.29 10.93
CA GLU A 135 7.37 9.88 10.08
C GLU A 135 6.72 8.81 9.22
N ILE A 136 5.45 9.00 8.87
CA ILE A 136 4.74 8.10 7.98
C ILE A 136 5.14 8.44 6.55
N SER A 137 5.55 7.43 5.78
CA SER A 137 5.72 7.54 4.34
C SER A 137 5.11 6.35 3.62
N LEU A 138 4.62 6.59 2.41
CA LEU A 138 3.98 5.58 1.59
C LEU A 138 4.49 5.70 0.15
N THR A 139 4.91 4.55 -0.41
CA THR A 139 5.36 4.45 -1.81
C THR A 139 4.61 3.35 -2.51
#